data_0c7f2ba4a52f150b59544fd12c31ecef
#
_entry.id   0c7f2ba4a52f150b59544fd12c31ecef
#
_cell.length_a   1.000
_cell.length_b   1.000
_cell.length_c   1.000
_cell.angle_alpha   90.00
_cell.angle_beta   90.00
_cell.angle_gamma   90.00
#
_symmetry.space_group_name_H-M   'P 1'
#
loop_
_entity.id
_entity.type
_entity.pdbx_description
1 polymer ?
#
loop_
_entity_poly.entity_id
_entity_poly.type
_entity_poly.pdbx_seq_one_letter_code
_entity_poly.pdbx_strand_id
1 'polypeptide(L)'
;MIPGAGGNLENGQERLVKTPWFDYEVPFTKAAEFGTRKVIRDHSTIGILVTADGSFGEIPRDSYVEAEKKTVAELNEIGKPFLVLVNSERPYSKATQALTEKLSKEYNTSVMAVNCDQLRQEDILEILKNVLLEFPLSSVGFYLPKWVETLRDDHWMKKSVLDLVK
;
A
#
# COMPACT_ATOMS: atom_id res chain seq x y z
N MET A 1 -7.59 1.73 15.69
CA MET A 1 -8.47 0.54 15.50
C MET A 1 -9.74 0.99 14.82
N ILE A 2 -10.35 0.18 13.98
CA ILE A 2 -11.58 0.53 13.27
C ILE A 2 -12.76 0.46 14.25
N PRO A 3 -13.55 1.53 14.43
CA PRO A 3 -14.74 1.52 15.26
C PRO A 3 -15.74 0.44 14.78
N GLY A 4 -16.25 -0.37 15.68
CA GLY A 4 -17.16 -1.49 15.36
C GLY A 4 -16.45 -2.82 15.04
N ALA A 5 -15.13 -2.85 14.87
CA ALA A 5 -14.41 -4.11 14.75
C ALA A 5 -14.35 -4.84 16.09
N GLY A 6 -14.73 -6.12 16.07
CA GLY A 6 -14.72 -6.97 17.28
C GLY A 6 -13.30 -7.40 17.70
N GLY A 7 -13.21 -8.07 18.88
CA GLY A 7 -11.99 -8.73 19.35
C GLY A 7 -11.10 -7.93 20.29
N ASN A 8 -11.37 -6.65 20.49
CA ASN A 8 -10.66 -5.78 21.45
C ASN A 8 -11.26 -5.83 22.86
N LEU A 9 -12.46 -6.37 23.01
CA LEU A 9 -13.14 -6.51 24.29
C LEU A 9 -13.36 -7.99 24.62
N GLU A 10 -13.22 -8.34 25.89
CA GLU A 10 -13.54 -9.62 26.45
C GLU A 10 -14.40 -9.39 27.70
N ASN A 11 -15.62 -9.93 27.71
CA ASN A 11 -16.61 -9.70 28.80
C ASN A 11 -16.87 -8.20 29.11
N GLY A 12 -16.83 -7.34 28.09
CA GLY A 12 -17.08 -5.89 28.25
C GLY A 12 -15.88 -5.09 28.77
N GLN A 13 -14.73 -5.74 29.00
CA GLN A 13 -13.47 -5.09 29.41
C GLN A 13 -12.43 -5.18 28.29
N GLU A 14 -11.43 -4.28 28.31
CA GLU A 14 -10.33 -4.36 27.36
C GLU A 14 -9.60 -5.71 27.49
N ARG A 15 -9.49 -6.43 26.39
CA ARG A 15 -8.76 -7.68 26.33
C ARG A 15 -7.26 -7.43 26.55
N LEU A 16 -6.71 -8.05 27.59
CA LEU A 16 -5.28 -8.01 27.90
C LEU A 16 -4.58 -9.21 27.27
N VAL A 17 -3.38 -8.97 26.74
CA VAL A 17 -2.56 -10.01 26.09
C VAL A 17 -1.10 -9.91 26.51
N LYS A 18 -0.44 -11.08 26.61
CA LYS A 18 1.02 -11.15 26.76
C LYS A 18 1.66 -11.12 25.36
N THR A 19 2.75 -10.39 25.25
CA THR A 19 3.53 -10.33 24.02
C THR A 19 5.01 -10.51 24.33
N PRO A 20 5.84 -10.93 23.36
CA PRO A 20 7.30 -11.05 23.57
C PRO A 20 8.01 -9.70 23.84
N TRP A 21 7.33 -8.58 23.66
CA TRP A 21 7.91 -7.24 23.74
C TRP A 21 7.66 -6.53 25.07
N PHE A 22 6.77 -7.08 25.89
CA PHE A 22 6.43 -6.51 27.20
C PHE A 22 6.39 -7.59 28.28
N ASP A 23 7.04 -7.34 29.41
CA ASP A 23 7.08 -8.26 30.55
C ASP A 23 5.76 -8.31 31.34
N TYR A 24 4.79 -7.45 30.96
CA TYR A 24 3.47 -7.33 31.58
C TYR A 24 2.37 -7.43 30.51
N GLU A 25 1.16 -7.72 30.97
CA GLU A 25 -0.01 -7.76 30.09
C GLU A 25 -0.38 -6.35 29.62
N VAL A 26 -0.64 -6.19 28.32
CA VAL A 26 -1.02 -4.94 27.68
C VAL A 26 -2.35 -5.07 26.98
N PRO A 27 -3.12 -3.98 26.80
CA PRO A 27 -4.32 -4.00 25.97
C PRO A 27 -4.03 -4.54 24.57
N PHE A 28 -4.91 -5.39 24.05
CA PHE A 28 -4.78 -5.97 22.71
C PHE A 28 -4.57 -4.92 21.64
N THR A 29 -5.24 -3.78 21.73
CA THR A 29 -5.09 -2.64 20.83
C THR A 29 -3.64 -2.15 20.76
N LYS A 30 -3.01 -1.97 21.92
CA LYS A 30 -1.61 -1.54 22.05
C LYS A 30 -0.64 -2.60 21.51
N ALA A 31 -0.91 -3.86 21.84
CA ALA A 31 -0.10 -4.98 21.35
C ALA A 31 -0.15 -5.09 19.83
N ALA A 32 -1.35 -4.97 19.24
CA ALA A 32 -1.56 -5.02 17.80
C ALA A 32 -0.87 -3.85 17.08
N GLU A 33 -0.99 -2.63 17.59
CA GLU A 33 -0.32 -1.45 17.02
C GLU A 33 1.20 -1.60 17.04
N PHE A 34 1.76 -1.98 18.18
CA PHE A 34 3.20 -2.16 18.33
C PHE A 34 3.73 -3.30 17.45
N GLY A 35 3.04 -4.45 17.44
CA GLY A 35 3.40 -5.61 16.63
C GLY A 35 3.36 -5.32 15.15
N THR A 36 2.29 -4.68 14.67
CA THR A 36 2.15 -4.28 13.27
C THR A 36 3.28 -3.33 12.85
N ARG A 37 3.54 -2.29 13.63
CA ARG A 37 4.63 -1.34 13.36
C ARG A 37 5.99 -2.04 13.29
N LYS A 38 6.26 -2.96 14.22
CA LYS A 38 7.51 -3.72 14.26
C LYS A 38 7.66 -4.65 13.05
N VAL A 39 6.60 -5.36 12.67
CA VAL A 39 6.60 -6.23 11.49
C VAL A 39 6.84 -5.39 10.22
N ILE A 40 6.13 -4.29 10.05
CA ILE A 40 6.32 -3.41 8.89
C ILE A 40 7.75 -2.88 8.83
N ARG A 41 8.27 -2.39 9.96
CA ARG A 41 9.61 -1.78 9.99
C ARG A 41 10.74 -2.78 9.79
N ASP A 42 10.69 -3.91 10.50
CA ASP A 42 11.84 -4.81 10.65
C ASP A 42 11.80 -5.99 9.66
N HIS A 43 10.61 -6.41 9.20
CA HIS A 43 10.44 -7.68 8.48
C HIS A 43 9.77 -7.55 7.11
N SER A 44 9.09 -6.46 6.80
CA SER A 44 8.45 -6.30 5.50
C SER A 44 9.31 -5.51 4.51
N THR A 45 9.22 -5.83 3.23
CA THR A 45 9.85 -5.08 2.14
C THR A 45 8.86 -4.07 1.53
N ILE A 46 7.57 -4.42 1.55
CA ILE A 46 6.47 -3.60 1.06
C ILE A 46 5.25 -3.75 1.96
N GLY A 47 4.39 -2.73 1.99
CA GLY A 47 3.11 -2.75 2.66
C GLY A 47 1.95 -2.95 1.67
N ILE A 48 0.94 -3.69 2.09
CA ILE A 48 -0.37 -3.70 1.43
C ILE A 48 -1.41 -3.30 2.47
N LEU A 49 -1.96 -2.09 2.31
CA LEU A 49 -3.03 -1.61 3.15
C LEU A 49 -4.37 -2.05 2.57
N VAL A 50 -5.11 -2.86 3.30
CA VAL A 50 -6.47 -3.27 2.90
C VAL A 50 -7.49 -2.42 3.65
N THR A 51 -8.34 -1.73 2.90
CA THR A 51 -9.49 -0.97 3.41
C THR A 51 -10.77 -1.45 2.72
N ALA A 52 -11.93 -0.88 3.05
CA ALA A 52 -13.19 -1.25 2.44
C ALA A 52 -14.00 0.00 2.03
N ASP A 53 -14.87 -0.17 1.06
CA ASP A 53 -15.83 0.86 0.64
C ASP A 53 -17.12 0.85 1.47
N GLY A 54 -17.22 -0.07 2.44
CA GLY A 54 -18.39 -0.25 3.29
C GLY A 54 -19.46 -1.19 2.71
N SER A 55 -19.18 -1.85 1.56
CA SER A 55 -20.11 -2.82 0.97
C SER A 55 -20.05 -4.19 1.64
N PHE A 56 -18.95 -4.50 2.30
CA PHE A 56 -18.78 -5.75 3.06
C PHE A 56 -19.09 -5.56 4.55
N GLY A 57 -19.93 -6.45 5.09
CA GLY A 57 -20.26 -6.49 6.50
C GLY A 57 -21.06 -5.29 7.00
N GLU A 58 -21.02 -5.03 8.32
CA GLU A 58 -21.82 -4.01 8.99
C GLU A 58 -21.05 -2.70 9.26
N ILE A 59 -19.78 -2.64 8.90
CA ILE A 59 -18.91 -1.50 9.20
C ILE A 59 -18.95 -0.51 8.02
N PRO A 60 -19.48 0.71 8.22
CA PRO A 60 -19.58 1.70 7.16
C PRO A 60 -18.18 2.27 6.78
N ARG A 61 -18.05 2.78 5.56
CA ARG A 61 -16.81 3.36 5.02
C ARG A 61 -16.15 4.37 5.97
N ASP A 62 -16.94 5.23 6.60
CA ASP A 62 -16.43 6.30 7.47
C ASP A 62 -15.64 5.77 8.68
N SER A 63 -15.96 4.56 9.14
CA SER A 63 -15.25 3.91 10.25
C SER A 63 -13.80 3.52 9.90
N TYR A 64 -13.48 3.36 8.61
CA TYR A 64 -12.14 3.01 8.16
C TYR A 64 -11.22 4.22 7.99
N VAL A 65 -11.78 5.41 7.72
CA VAL A 65 -11.02 6.59 7.26
C VAL A 65 -9.92 7.00 8.23
N GLU A 66 -10.20 7.06 9.52
CA GLU A 66 -9.21 7.49 10.52
C GLU A 66 -8.06 6.47 10.65
N ALA A 67 -8.39 5.18 10.76
CA ALA A 67 -7.41 4.11 10.87
C ALA A 67 -6.55 4.02 9.59
N GLU A 68 -7.16 4.19 8.43
CA GLU A 68 -6.52 4.21 7.12
C GLU A 68 -5.49 5.35 7.03
N LYS A 69 -5.88 6.58 7.34
CA LYS A 69 -4.99 7.75 7.34
C LYS A 69 -3.82 7.58 8.29
N LYS A 70 -4.07 7.06 9.50
CA LYS A 70 -3.02 6.78 10.46
C LYS A 70 -2.01 5.76 9.91
N THR A 71 -2.49 4.67 9.31
CA THR A 71 -1.62 3.62 8.75
C THR A 71 -0.81 4.14 7.55
N VAL A 72 -1.43 4.93 6.67
CA VAL A 72 -0.73 5.58 5.54
C VAL A 72 0.37 6.51 6.05
N ALA A 73 0.08 7.32 7.07
CA ALA A 73 1.09 8.21 7.67
C ALA A 73 2.27 7.41 8.26
N GLU A 74 2.00 6.31 8.94
CA GLU A 74 3.03 5.42 9.49
C GLU A 74 3.89 4.75 8.39
N LEU A 75 3.27 4.29 7.29
CA LEU A 75 3.97 3.70 6.14
C LEU A 75 4.89 4.72 5.48
N ASN A 76 4.40 5.96 5.30
CA ASN A 76 5.21 7.07 4.76
C ASN A 76 6.36 7.44 5.69
N GLU A 77 6.14 7.49 7.01
CA GLU A 77 7.19 7.76 8.01
C GLU A 77 8.31 6.72 7.97
N ILE A 78 7.94 5.45 7.77
CA ILE A 78 8.89 4.33 7.67
C ILE A 78 9.62 4.35 6.32
N GLY A 79 9.07 5.04 5.30
CA GLY A 79 9.68 5.16 3.98
C GLY A 79 9.63 3.87 3.15
N LYS A 80 8.67 2.98 3.42
CA LYS A 80 8.47 1.76 2.65
C LYS A 80 7.42 1.96 1.57
N PRO A 81 7.64 1.42 0.36
CA PRO A 81 6.62 1.43 -0.68
C PRO A 81 5.40 0.64 -0.22
N PHE A 82 4.21 1.10 -0.57
CA PHE A 82 2.96 0.44 -0.22
C PHE A 82 1.90 0.65 -1.30
N LEU A 83 0.94 -0.26 -1.33
CA LEU A 83 -0.23 -0.28 -2.20
C LEU A 83 -1.48 -0.28 -1.33
N VAL A 84 -2.55 0.37 -1.76
CA VAL A 84 -3.85 0.34 -1.08
C VAL A 84 -4.83 -0.51 -1.87
N LEU A 85 -5.47 -1.48 -1.21
CA LEU A 85 -6.56 -2.27 -1.75
C LEU A 85 -7.88 -1.85 -1.11
N VAL A 86 -8.85 -1.47 -1.92
CA VAL A 86 -10.21 -1.20 -1.49
C VAL A 86 -11.03 -2.46 -1.72
N ASN A 87 -11.37 -3.16 -0.63
CA ASN A 87 -12.26 -4.31 -0.70
C ASN A 87 -13.70 -3.86 -0.95
N SER A 88 -14.29 -4.34 -2.04
CA SER A 88 -15.62 -3.97 -2.48
C SER A 88 -16.37 -5.17 -3.08
N GLU A 89 -17.66 -5.31 -2.78
CA GLU A 89 -18.53 -6.27 -3.48
C GLU A 89 -18.61 -6.00 -4.99
N ARG A 90 -18.45 -4.73 -5.38
CA ARG A 90 -18.58 -4.26 -6.77
C ARG A 90 -17.38 -3.41 -7.18
N PRO A 91 -16.18 -4.01 -7.31
CA PRO A 91 -14.93 -3.27 -7.56
C PRO A 91 -14.95 -2.42 -8.84
N TYR A 92 -15.75 -2.81 -9.83
CA TYR A 92 -15.88 -2.09 -11.11
C TYR A 92 -17.02 -1.06 -11.12
N SER A 93 -17.70 -0.81 -9.99
CA SER A 93 -18.75 0.21 -9.94
C SER A 93 -18.15 1.62 -10.07
N LYS A 94 -18.92 2.55 -10.65
CA LYS A 94 -18.48 3.95 -10.78
C LYS A 94 -18.17 4.59 -9.42
N ALA A 95 -18.92 4.24 -8.38
CA ALA A 95 -18.71 4.75 -7.04
C ALA A 95 -17.38 4.26 -6.45
N THR A 96 -17.09 2.96 -6.59
CA THR A 96 -15.83 2.37 -6.09
C THR A 96 -14.63 2.90 -6.88
N GLN A 97 -14.75 3.04 -8.19
CA GLN A 97 -13.70 3.62 -9.04
C GLN A 97 -13.41 5.09 -8.66
N ALA A 98 -14.45 5.90 -8.43
CA ALA A 98 -14.28 7.27 -7.96
C ALA A 98 -13.61 7.32 -6.57
N LEU A 99 -13.90 6.37 -5.69
CA LEU A 99 -13.24 6.24 -4.40
C LEU A 99 -11.74 5.92 -4.57
N THR A 100 -11.39 4.95 -5.41
CA THR A 100 -9.97 4.59 -5.66
C THR A 100 -9.19 5.76 -6.25
N GLU A 101 -9.76 6.50 -7.21
CA GLU A 101 -9.12 7.70 -7.76
C GLU A 101 -8.92 8.79 -6.72
N LYS A 102 -9.90 9.00 -5.84
CA LYS A 102 -9.79 9.96 -4.74
C LYS A 102 -8.67 9.57 -3.78
N LEU A 103 -8.64 8.32 -3.34
CA LEU A 103 -7.62 7.82 -2.41
C LEU A 103 -6.22 7.83 -3.04
N SER A 104 -6.10 7.48 -4.31
CA SER A 104 -4.81 7.53 -5.02
C SER A 104 -4.23 8.94 -5.06
N LYS A 105 -5.07 9.96 -5.28
CA LYS A 105 -4.65 11.37 -5.23
C LYS A 105 -4.32 11.83 -3.80
N GLU A 106 -5.11 11.38 -2.80
CA GLU A 106 -4.93 11.77 -1.40
C GLU A 106 -3.65 11.16 -0.81
N TYR A 107 -3.34 9.91 -1.12
CA TYR A 107 -2.20 9.18 -0.55
C TYR A 107 -0.96 9.14 -1.43
N ASN A 108 -1.07 9.63 -2.67
CA ASN A 108 0.00 9.62 -3.66
C ASN A 108 0.63 8.22 -3.85
N THR A 109 -0.21 7.20 -3.97
CA THR A 109 0.16 5.79 -4.13
C THR A 109 -0.86 5.08 -5.02
N SER A 110 -0.52 3.88 -5.51
CA SER A 110 -1.47 3.06 -6.25
C SER A 110 -2.60 2.56 -5.36
N VAL A 111 -3.82 2.72 -5.82
CA VAL A 111 -5.03 2.24 -5.14
C VAL A 111 -5.84 1.39 -6.11
N MET A 112 -6.16 0.16 -5.70
CA MET A 112 -6.92 -0.78 -6.51
C MET A 112 -8.18 -1.21 -5.77
N ALA A 113 -9.29 -1.37 -6.52
CA ALA A 113 -10.50 -2.00 -6.00
C ALA A 113 -10.49 -3.49 -6.33
N VAL A 114 -10.73 -4.32 -5.35
CA VAL A 114 -10.79 -5.78 -5.49
C VAL A 114 -11.95 -6.35 -4.69
N ASN A 115 -12.44 -7.52 -5.07
CA ASN A 115 -13.31 -8.32 -4.22
C ASN A 115 -12.46 -9.42 -3.58
N CYS A 116 -12.14 -9.26 -2.29
CA CYS A 116 -11.26 -10.19 -1.59
C CYS A 116 -11.84 -11.61 -1.45
N ASP A 117 -13.18 -11.75 -1.47
CA ASP A 117 -13.84 -13.06 -1.41
C ASP A 117 -13.82 -13.81 -2.76
N GLN A 118 -13.57 -13.08 -3.84
CA GLN A 118 -13.62 -13.61 -5.22
C GLN A 118 -12.34 -13.27 -6.00
N LEU A 119 -11.20 -13.21 -5.33
CA LEU A 119 -9.91 -12.97 -5.98
C LEU A 119 -9.59 -14.09 -6.99
N ARG A 120 -9.35 -13.68 -8.22
CA ARG A 120 -8.91 -14.55 -9.30
C ARG A 120 -7.40 -14.44 -9.49
N GLN A 121 -6.83 -15.34 -10.26
CA GLN A 121 -5.40 -15.33 -10.58
C GLN A 121 -4.98 -14.00 -11.24
N GLU A 122 -5.80 -13.47 -12.14
CA GLU A 122 -5.56 -12.21 -12.82
C GLU A 122 -5.49 -11.04 -11.84
N ASP A 123 -6.41 -10.99 -10.86
CA ASP A 123 -6.46 -9.95 -9.84
C ASP A 123 -5.17 -9.99 -8.98
N ILE A 124 -4.72 -11.19 -8.61
CA ILE A 124 -3.47 -11.37 -7.84
C ILE A 124 -2.26 -10.93 -8.65
N LEU A 125 -2.17 -11.28 -9.93
CA LEU A 125 -1.08 -10.86 -10.81
C LEU A 125 -1.05 -9.35 -10.99
N GLU A 126 -2.21 -8.71 -11.09
CA GLU A 126 -2.31 -7.26 -11.19
C GLU A 126 -1.89 -6.56 -9.89
N ILE A 127 -2.29 -7.09 -8.73
CA ILE A 127 -1.81 -6.61 -7.42
C ILE A 127 -0.28 -6.69 -7.35
N LEU A 128 0.31 -7.85 -7.68
CA LEU A 128 1.77 -8.04 -7.64
C LEU A 128 2.50 -7.11 -8.62
N LYS A 129 1.94 -6.89 -9.81
CA LYS A 129 2.48 -5.93 -10.77
C LYS A 129 2.50 -4.51 -10.21
N ASN A 130 1.39 -4.06 -9.62
CA ASN A 130 1.32 -2.72 -9.01
C ASN A 130 2.23 -2.59 -7.80
N VAL A 131 2.36 -3.64 -6.98
CA VAL A 131 3.34 -3.72 -5.89
C VAL A 131 4.77 -3.45 -6.40
N LEU A 132 5.16 -4.07 -7.53
CA LEU A 132 6.49 -3.87 -8.11
C LEU A 132 6.70 -2.45 -8.64
N LEU A 133 5.64 -1.80 -9.12
CA LEU A 133 5.72 -0.43 -9.63
C LEU A 133 5.87 0.62 -8.52
N GLU A 134 5.56 0.29 -7.26
CA GLU A 134 5.77 1.18 -6.11
C GLU A 134 7.24 1.23 -5.65
N PHE A 135 8.11 0.32 -6.13
CA PHE A 135 9.52 0.39 -5.83
C PHE A 135 10.20 1.52 -6.59
N PRO A 136 11.05 2.32 -5.93
CA PRO A 136 11.81 3.36 -6.62
C PRO A 136 12.81 2.73 -7.60
N LEU A 137 12.93 3.32 -8.78
CA LEU A 137 13.99 2.96 -9.72
C LEU A 137 15.34 3.34 -9.12
N SER A 138 16.22 2.36 -8.96
CA SER A 138 17.57 2.57 -8.45
C SER A 138 18.58 2.90 -9.55
N SER A 139 18.38 2.35 -10.76
CA SER A 139 19.24 2.60 -11.92
C SER A 139 18.52 2.30 -13.22
N VAL A 140 18.88 3.02 -14.27
CA VAL A 140 18.45 2.76 -15.64
C VAL A 140 19.69 2.58 -16.49
N GLY A 141 19.83 1.42 -17.11
CA GLY A 141 20.95 1.12 -18.01
C GLY A 141 20.54 1.36 -19.48
N PHE A 142 21.33 2.15 -20.20
CA PHE A 142 21.15 2.37 -21.63
C PHE A 142 22.25 1.62 -22.40
N TYR A 143 21.85 0.76 -23.32
CA TYR A 143 22.75 0.03 -24.19
C TYR A 143 22.68 0.65 -25.60
N LEU A 144 23.70 1.40 -25.95
CA LEU A 144 23.80 2.02 -27.26
C LEU A 144 24.71 1.19 -28.19
N PRO A 145 24.38 1.06 -29.49
CA PRO A 145 25.31 0.47 -30.47
C PRO A 145 26.63 1.24 -30.50
N LYS A 146 27.75 0.54 -30.64
CA LYS A 146 29.11 1.16 -30.66
C LYS A 146 29.28 2.29 -31.65
N TRP A 147 28.60 2.26 -32.77
CA TRP A 147 28.67 3.34 -33.74
C TRP A 147 28.11 4.67 -33.25
N VAL A 148 27.18 4.66 -32.26
CA VAL A 148 26.66 5.89 -31.65
C VAL A 148 27.73 6.54 -30.77
N GLU A 149 28.58 5.74 -30.11
CA GLU A 149 29.70 6.24 -29.31
C GLU A 149 30.73 6.97 -30.15
N THR A 150 30.91 6.55 -31.42
CA THR A 150 31.86 7.16 -32.36
C THR A 150 31.38 8.46 -33.00
N LEU A 151 30.09 8.81 -32.81
CA LEU A 151 29.56 10.10 -33.25
C LEU A 151 30.15 11.25 -32.43
N ARG A 152 30.39 12.38 -33.13
CA ARG A 152 30.83 13.61 -32.48
C ARG A 152 29.77 14.07 -31.44
N ASP A 153 30.20 14.73 -30.38
CA ASP A 153 29.31 15.19 -29.31
C ASP A 153 28.27 16.22 -29.77
N ASP A 154 28.56 16.95 -30.85
CA ASP A 154 27.64 17.90 -31.48
C ASP A 154 26.65 17.26 -32.47
N HIS A 155 26.78 15.97 -32.77
CA HIS A 155 25.88 15.27 -33.68
C HIS A 155 24.44 15.22 -33.10
N TRP A 156 23.48 15.60 -33.96
CA TRP A 156 22.07 15.72 -33.56
C TRP A 156 21.49 14.46 -32.88
N MET A 157 21.82 13.28 -33.42
CA MET A 157 21.35 12.00 -32.90
C MET A 157 21.92 11.72 -31.50
N LYS A 158 23.21 11.99 -31.27
CA LYS A 158 23.85 11.82 -29.94
C LYS A 158 23.23 12.80 -28.94
N LYS A 159 23.00 14.04 -29.33
CA LYS A 159 22.28 15.02 -28.48
C LYS A 159 20.88 14.56 -28.14
N SER A 160 20.08 14.11 -29.12
CA SER A 160 18.72 13.62 -28.87
C SER A 160 18.67 12.46 -27.87
N VAL A 161 19.62 11.53 -27.93
CA VAL A 161 19.72 10.42 -26.97
C VAL A 161 20.09 10.95 -25.58
N LEU A 162 21.07 11.85 -25.48
CA LEU A 162 21.48 12.42 -24.19
C LEU A 162 20.38 13.27 -23.53
N ASP A 163 19.57 13.96 -24.34
CA ASP A 163 18.46 14.77 -23.83
C ASP A 163 17.27 13.92 -23.35
N LEU A 164 17.13 12.69 -23.87
CA LEU A 164 16.14 11.72 -23.38
C LEU A 164 16.55 11.06 -22.05
N VAL A 165 17.84 11.10 -21.72
CA VAL A 165 18.40 10.47 -20.51
C VAL A 165 18.48 11.44 -19.35
N LYS A 166 18.40 12.77 -19.61
CA LYS A 166 18.38 13.80 -18.58
C LYS A 166 16.96 14.03 -18.05
#